data_0ddc26f392431d3014159f00d20b2f94
#
_entry.id   0ddc26f392431d3014159f00d20b2f94
#
_cell.length_a   1.000
_cell.length_b   1.000
_cell.length_c   1.000
_cell.angle_alpha   90.00
_cell.angle_beta   90.00
_cell.angle_gamma   90.00
#
_symmetry.space_group_name_H-M   'P 1'
#
loop_
_entity.id
_entity.type
_entity.pdbx_description
1 polymer ?
#
loop_
_entity_poly.entity_id
_entity_poly.type
_entity_poly.pdbx_seq_one_letter_code
_entity_poly.pdbx_strand_id
1 'polypeptide(L)'
;MVSAGMNGMTMPRRFGGLNFSITPYTMCAEIVAAKDAAFGNIWSLQDCIETLYEFGNEDQHSRFIPRVCAGETMSMDLTEPDAGSDLQRVMLKATYSEEEGCWLLNGVKRFITNGDADIHLVLARSEEGTTDGR
;
A
#
# COMPACT_ATOMS: atom_id res chain seq x y z
N MET A 1 17.47 0.84 3.67
CA MET A 1 16.35 1.26 4.54
C MET A 1 16.33 0.48 5.84
N VAL A 2 16.21 -0.84 5.82
CA VAL A 2 16.15 -1.70 7.03
C VAL A 2 17.32 -1.43 7.97
N SER A 3 18.57 -1.49 7.48
CA SER A 3 19.77 -1.27 8.28
C SER A 3 19.88 0.13 8.89
N ALA A 4 19.16 1.10 8.36
CA ALA A 4 19.09 2.47 8.87
C ALA A 4 17.88 2.69 9.81
N GLY A 5 17.04 1.67 10.03
CA GLY A 5 15.83 1.76 10.85
C GLY A 5 14.79 2.74 10.31
N MET A 6 14.72 2.93 8.98
CA MET A 6 13.87 3.94 8.34
C MET A 6 12.61 3.33 7.69
N ASN A 7 12.15 2.19 8.16
CA ASN A 7 10.89 1.61 7.74
C ASN A 7 9.79 1.92 8.74
N GLY A 8 8.57 2.12 8.24
CA GLY A 8 7.41 2.43 9.07
C GLY A 8 7.61 3.71 9.90
N MET A 9 8.22 4.75 9.32
CA MET A 9 8.61 5.97 10.03
C MET A 9 7.43 6.63 10.73
N THR A 10 6.27 6.64 10.12
CA THR A 10 5.05 7.26 10.67
C THR A 10 4.25 6.32 11.59
N MET A 11 4.54 5.03 11.54
CA MET A 11 3.81 4.04 12.34
C MET A 11 4.13 4.13 13.84
N PRO A 12 3.12 3.85 14.69
CA PRO A 12 3.31 3.83 16.13
C PRO A 12 4.41 2.85 16.59
N ARG A 13 5.10 3.23 17.66
CA ARG A 13 6.18 2.41 18.26
C ARG A 13 5.73 1.01 18.68
N ARG A 14 4.45 0.83 19.03
CA ARG A 14 3.89 -0.50 19.37
C ARG A 14 3.98 -1.50 18.22
N PHE A 15 4.09 -1.03 16.98
CA PHE A 15 4.28 -1.86 15.78
C PHE A 15 5.73 -1.91 15.29
N GLY A 16 6.66 -1.25 15.99
CA GLY A 16 8.06 -1.15 15.60
C GLY A 16 8.40 0.08 14.78
N GLY A 17 7.45 1.01 14.55
CA GLY A 17 7.66 2.25 13.84
C GLY A 17 8.33 3.35 14.69
N LEU A 18 8.67 4.47 14.04
CA LEU A 18 9.36 5.60 14.69
C LEU A 18 8.40 6.63 15.29
N ASN A 19 7.11 6.53 15.00
CA ASN A 19 6.08 7.47 15.43
C ASN A 19 6.34 8.92 14.99
N PHE A 20 6.89 9.10 13.80
CA PHE A 20 7.07 10.43 13.23
C PHE A 20 5.72 11.02 12.80
N SER A 21 5.58 12.33 12.93
CA SER A 21 4.53 13.04 12.19
C SER A 21 4.91 13.15 10.71
N ILE A 22 3.96 13.53 9.88
CA ILE A 22 4.18 13.63 8.44
C ILE A 22 5.27 14.66 8.07
N THR A 23 5.47 15.71 8.85
CA THR A 23 6.46 16.76 8.56
C THR A 23 7.89 16.23 8.53
N PRO A 24 8.48 15.61 9.59
CA PRO A 24 9.82 15.06 9.51
C PRO A 24 9.91 13.91 8.50
N TYR A 25 8.85 13.14 8.28
CA TYR A 25 8.82 12.14 7.22
C TYR A 25 9.02 12.80 5.84
N THR A 26 8.28 13.87 5.52
CA THR A 26 8.41 14.60 4.25
C THR A 26 9.80 15.21 4.07
N MET A 27 10.41 15.71 5.13
CA MET A 27 11.80 16.20 5.07
C MET A 27 12.80 15.09 4.71
N CYS A 28 12.61 13.89 5.25
CA CYS A 28 13.42 12.73 4.87
C CYS A 28 13.16 12.33 3.41
N ALA A 29 11.91 12.35 2.95
CA ALA A 29 11.55 12.06 1.57
C ALA A 29 12.22 13.03 0.59
N GLU A 30 12.24 14.32 0.91
CA GLU A 30 12.93 15.34 0.11
C GLU A 30 14.43 15.04 -0.03
N ILE A 31 15.10 14.70 1.07
CA ILE A 31 16.54 14.37 1.06
C ILE A 31 16.82 13.14 0.20
N VAL A 32 15.99 12.10 0.33
CA VAL A 32 16.10 10.86 -0.45
C VAL A 32 15.90 11.14 -1.94
N ALA A 33 14.80 11.80 -2.31
CA ALA A 33 14.45 12.09 -3.69
C ALA A 33 15.45 13.05 -4.37
N ALA A 34 16.01 13.99 -3.64
CA ALA A 34 17.05 14.89 -4.15
C ALA A 34 18.36 14.16 -4.51
N LYS A 35 18.61 12.98 -3.93
CA LYS A 35 19.79 12.18 -4.23
C LYS A 35 19.53 11.11 -5.28
N ASP A 36 18.38 10.47 -5.22
CA ASP A 36 17.95 9.43 -6.16
C ASP A 36 16.41 9.41 -6.23
N ALA A 37 15.87 10.01 -7.29
CA ALA A 37 14.42 10.10 -7.48
C ALA A 37 13.78 8.73 -7.73
N ALA A 38 14.50 7.79 -8.37
CA ALA A 38 14.00 6.44 -8.58
C ALA A 38 13.89 5.67 -7.27
N PHE A 39 14.92 5.76 -6.43
CA PHE A 39 14.88 5.21 -5.07
C PHE A 39 13.82 5.91 -4.20
N GLY A 40 13.67 7.21 -4.34
CA GLY A 40 12.62 7.99 -3.66
C GLY A 40 11.23 7.46 -3.95
N ASN A 41 10.95 7.04 -5.18
CA ASN A 41 9.67 6.43 -5.55
C ASN A 41 9.41 5.10 -4.80
N ILE A 42 10.41 4.21 -4.74
CA ILE A 42 10.30 2.94 -4.00
C ILE A 42 10.24 3.20 -2.49
N TRP A 43 11.03 4.15 -1.99
CA TRP A 43 11.07 4.51 -0.58
C TRP A 43 9.72 5.00 -0.06
N SER A 44 8.99 5.80 -0.87
CA SER A 44 7.68 6.34 -0.51
C SER A 44 6.56 5.28 -0.46
N LEU A 45 6.75 4.10 -1.06
CA LEU A 45 5.73 3.03 -1.00
C LEU A 45 5.53 2.47 0.42
N GLN A 46 6.42 2.72 1.36
CA GLN A 46 6.15 2.44 2.77
C GLN A 46 4.93 3.19 3.31
N ASP A 47 4.52 4.31 2.66
CA ASP A 47 3.35 5.10 3.06
C ASP A 47 2.03 4.37 2.82
N CYS A 48 2.02 3.34 1.97
CA CYS A 48 0.84 2.49 1.80
C CYS A 48 0.36 1.90 3.13
N ILE A 49 1.26 1.77 4.11
CA ILE A 49 0.91 1.28 5.45
C ILE A 49 0.02 2.26 6.23
N GLU A 50 0.07 3.57 5.93
CA GLU A 50 -0.81 4.56 6.56
C GLU A 50 -2.27 4.32 6.18
N THR A 51 -2.52 3.97 4.90
CA THR A 51 -3.87 3.60 4.47
C THR A 51 -4.38 2.40 5.25
N LEU A 52 -3.54 1.39 5.46
CA LEU A 52 -3.90 0.24 6.27
C LEU A 52 -4.12 0.62 7.74
N TYR A 53 -3.28 1.49 8.30
CA TYR A 53 -3.41 1.94 9.69
C TYR A 53 -4.67 2.76 9.93
N GLU A 54 -5.08 3.60 8.96
CA GLU A 54 -6.27 4.46 9.05
C GLU A 54 -7.57 3.67 8.84
N PHE A 55 -7.58 2.75 7.86
CA PHE A 55 -8.82 2.10 7.39
C PHE A 55 -8.87 0.60 7.65
N GLY A 56 -7.79 -0.02 8.06
CA GLY A 56 -7.73 -1.45 8.39
C GLY A 56 -8.36 -1.78 9.73
N ASN A 57 -8.64 -3.07 9.95
CA ASN A 57 -9.09 -3.59 11.23
C ASN A 57 -7.90 -4.08 12.09
N GLU A 58 -8.18 -4.43 13.36
CA GLU A 58 -7.14 -4.84 14.31
C GLU A 58 -6.38 -6.12 13.88
N ASP A 59 -7.02 -7.06 13.19
CA ASP A 59 -6.35 -8.23 12.63
C ASP A 59 -5.35 -7.80 11.55
N GLN A 60 -5.76 -6.94 10.64
CA GLN A 60 -4.89 -6.42 9.59
C GLN A 60 -3.73 -5.59 10.17
N HIS A 61 -4.00 -4.75 11.18
CA HIS A 61 -2.95 -3.98 11.85
C HIS A 61 -1.89 -4.89 12.46
N SER A 62 -2.31 -5.91 13.21
CA SER A 62 -1.41 -6.82 13.91
C SER A 62 -0.59 -7.70 12.96
N ARG A 63 -1.16 -8.06 11.81
CA ARG A 63 -0.53 -8.94 10.83
C ARG A 63 0.47 -8.22 9.92
N PHE A 64 0.15 -7.02 9.46
CA PHE A 64 0.90 -6.39 8.37
C PHE A 64 1.79 -5.23 8.84
N ILE A 65 1.36 -4.39 9.79
CA ILE A 65 2.15 -3.21 10.17
C ILE A 65 3.53 -3.59 10.74
N PRO A 66 3.67 -4.58 11.64
CA PRO A 66 4.98 -4.97 12.15
C PRO A 66 5.91 -5.50 11.05
N ARG A 67 5.38 -6.17 10.04
CA ARG A 67 6.16 -6.71 8.92
C ARG A 67 6.80 -5.59 8.09
N VAL A 68 6.02 -4.54 7.76
CA VAL A 68 6.55 -3.37 7.05
C VAL A 68 7.56 -2.62 7.90
N CYS A 69 7.30 -2.42 9.19
CA CYS A 69 8.27 -1.82 10.11
C CYS A 69 9.57 -2.62 10.20
N ALA A 70 9.50 -3.95 10.07
CA ALA A 70 10.65 -4.84 10.03
C ALA A 70 11.40 -4.84 8.67
N GLY A 71 10.80 -4.28 7.62
CA GLY A 71 11.46 -4.09 6.34
C GLY A 71 10.83 -4.79 5.14
N GLU A 72 9.70 -5.45 5.29
CA GLU A 72 8.93 -5.94 4.15
C GLU A 72 8.44 -4.77 3.30
N THR A 73 8.41 -5.01 2.00
CA THR A 73 8.10 -4.00 1.00
C THR A 73 6.62 -3.97 0.67
N MET A 74 6.14 -2.81 0.24
CA MET A 74 4.76 -2.64 -0.21
C MET A 74 4.66 -2.17 -1.65
N SER A 75 3.53 -2.45 -2.28
CA SER A 75 3.10 -1.83 -3.52
C SER A 75 1.67 -1.29 -3.40
N MET A 76 1.34 -0.32 -4.25
CA MET A 76 0.00 0.26 -4.37
C MET A 76 -0.54 -0.03 -5.78
N ASP A 77 -1.43 -1.02 -5.86
CA ASP A 77 -1.87 -1.62 -7.11
C ASP A 77 -3.22 -1.00 -7.54
N LEU A 78 -3.19 0.19 -8.12
CA LEU A 78 -4.38 0.93 -8.52
C LEU A 78 -4.64 0.81 -10.01
N THR A 79 -3.62 1.13 -10.84
CA THR A 79 -3.72 1.33 -12.27
C THR A 79 -4.01 0.05 -13.04
N GLU A 80 -4.88 0.16 -14.04
CA GLU A 80 -5.21 -0.88 -15.02
C GLU A 80 -4.91 -0.38 -16.44
N PRO A 81 -4.91 -1.26 -17.46
CA PRO A 81 -4.66 -0.84 -18.85
C PRO A 81 -5.54 0.32 -19.31
N ASP A 82 -6.80 0.34 -18.90
CA ASP A 82 -7.82 1.31 -19.32
C ASP A 82 -8.28 2.26 -18.20
N ALA A 83 -7.63 2.21 -17.03
CA ALA A 83 -8.00 3.02 -15.86
C ALA A 83 -6.75 3.42 -15.06
N GLY A 84 -6.32 4.67 -15.21
CA GLY A 84 -5.20 5.25 -14.47
C GLY A 84 -5.68 6.42 -13.62
N SER A 85 -5.73 7.63 -14.17
CA SER A 85 -6.22 8.81 -13.44
C SER A 85 -7.70 8.70 -13.05
N ASP A 86 -8.50 8.03 -13.88
CA ASP A 86 -9.90 7.74 -13.57
C ASP A 86 -10.03 6.36 -12.92
N LEU A 87 -9.81 6.29 -11.61
CA LEU A 87 -9.91 5.06 -10.84
C LEU A 87 -11.35 4.54 -10.67
N GLN A 88 -12.36 5.33 -11.02
CA GLN A 88 -13.74 4.85 -11.03
C GLN A 88 -13.98 3.79 -12.12
N ARG A 89 -13.09 3.72 -13.11
CA ARG A 89 -13.15 2.77 -14.22
C ARG A 89 -12.40 1.47 -14.00
N VAL A 90 -11.79 1.26 -12.83
CA VAL A 90 -11.11 -0.02 -12.54
C VAL A 90 -12.07 -1.18 -12.65
N MET A 91 -11.61 -2.28 -13.23
CA MET A 91 -12.43 -3.46 -13.56
C MET A 91 -12.01 -4.72 -12.80
N LEU A 92 -10.85 -4.73 -12.14
CA LEU A 92 -10.40 -5.87 -11.34
C LEU A 92 -11.47 -6.19 -10.30
N LYS A 93 -11.92 -7.44 -10.27
CA LYS A 93 -12.96 -7.93 -9.37
C LYS A 93 -12.39 -8.68 -8.19
N ALA A 94 -12.99 -8.48 -7.02
CA ALA A 94 -12.77 -9.28 -5.82
C ALA A 94 -14.08 -10.05 -5.54
N THR A 95 -14.01 -11.38 -5.51
CA THR A 95 -15.15 -12.26 -5.18
C THR A 95 -14.80 -13.03 -3.92
N TYR A 96 -15.66 -12.98 -2.91
CA TYR A 96 -15.44 -13.75 -1.69
C TYR A 96 -15.67 -15.23 -1.91
N SER A 97 -14.72 -16.06 -1.48
CA SER A 97 -14.83 -17.52 -1.50
C SER A 97 -15.10 -18.02 -0.07
N GLU A 98 -16.28 -18.56 0.15
CA GLU A 98 -16.62 -19.19 1.43
C GLU A 98 -15.76 -20.44 1.71
N GLU A 99 -15.38 -21.16 0.68
CA GLU A 99 -14.56 -22.37 0.78
C GLU A 99 -13.14 -22.06 1.23
N GLU A 100 -12.54 -20.99 0.71
CA GLU A 100 -11.17 -20.59 1.01
C GLU A 100 -11.09 -19.55 2.13
N GLY A 101 -12.21 -18.95 2.52
CA GLY A 101 -12.27 -17.91 3.54
C GLY A 101 -11.53 -16.62 3.17
N CYS A 102 -11.40 -16.34 1.87
CA CYS A 102 -10.67 -15.16 1.37
C CYS A 102 -11.31 -14.55 0.12
N TRP A 103 -10.83 -13.38 -0.27
CA TRP A 103 -11.22 -12.73 -1.52
C TRP A 103 -10.33 -13.18 -2.66
N LEU A 104 -10.96 -13.69 -3.73
CA LEU A 104 -10.30 -14.05 -4.97
C LEU A 104 -10.31 -12.85 -5.92
N LEU A 105 -9.11 -12.45 -6.37
CA LEU A 105 -8.95 -11.33 -7.28
C LEU A 105 -8.85 -11.83 -8.72
N ASN A 106 -9.62 -11.20 -9.64
CA ASN A 106 -9.59 -11.53 -11.06
C ASN A 106 -9.55 -10.24 -11.90
N GLY A 107 -8.45 -10.07 -12.63
CA GLY A 107 -8.20 -8.91 -13.48
C GLY A 107 -6.71 -8.63 -13.64
N VAL A 108 -6.37 -7.49 -14.23
CA VAL A 108 -5.00 -7.10 -14.53
C VAL A 108 -4.70 -5.71 -13.97
N LYS A 109 -3.68 -5.60 -13.14
CA LYS A 109 -3.06 -4.32 -12.78
C LYS A 109 -1.84 -4.08 -13.68
N ARG A 110 -1.53 -2.82 -13.99
CA ARG A 110 -0.45 -2.46 -14.89
C ARG A 110 0.32 -1.24 -14.38
N PHE A 111 1.60 -1.17 -14.73
CA PHE A 111 2.50 -0.09 -14.32
C PHE A 111 2.67 0.03 -12.80
N ILE A 112 2.71 -1.10 -12.12
CA ILE A 112 2.82 -1.15 -10.67
C ILE A 112 4.28 -1.02 -10.25
N THR A 113 4.59 0.05 -9.54
CA THR A 113 5.90 0.22 -8.91
C THR A 113 6.07 -0.82 -7.80
N ASN A 114 7.20 -1.52 -7.80
CA ASN A 114 7.48 -2.59 -6.85
C ASN A 114 6.44 -3.72 -6.89
N GLY A 115 6.04 -4.12 -8.11
CA GLY A 115 5.00 -5.14 -8.33
C GLY A 115 5.36 -6.56 -7.87
N ASP A 116 6.55 -6.76 -7.31
CA ASP A 116 7.03 -7.97 -6.64
C ASP A 116 7.16 -7.78 -5.11
N ALA A 117 6.47 -6.81 -4.55
CA ALA A 117 6.48 -6.52 -3.12
C ALA A 117 5.96 -7.69 -2.27
N ASP A 118 6.31 -7.67 -0.98
CA ASP A 118 5.84 -8.67 0.00
C ASP A 118 4.35 -8.48 0.37
N ILE A 119 3.87 -7.23 0.29
CA ILE A 119 2.51 -6.83 0.65
C ILE A 119 1.96 -5.88 -0.42
N HIS A 120 0.76 -6.18 -0.90
CA HIS A 120 0.06 -5.40 -1.92
C HIS A 120 -1.19 -4.71 -1.37
N LEU A 121 -1.34 -3.43 -1.64
CA LEU A 121 -2.59 -2.68 -1.43
C LEU A 121 -3.32 -2.60 -2.76
N VAL A 122 -4.29 -3.48 -2.98
CA VAL A 122 -4.95 -3.67 -4.27
C VAL A 122 -6.33 -3.01 -4.29
N LEU A 123 -6.57 -2.10 -5.24
CA LEU A 123 -7.91 -1.57 -5.49
C LEU A 123 -8.70 -2.54 -6.37
N ALA A 124 -9.82 -3.04 -5.86
CA ALA A 124 -10.69 -4.00 -6.52
C ALA A 124 -12.17 -3.68 -6.30
N ARG A 125 -13.04 -4.13 -7.21
CA ARG A 125 -14.49 -4.09 -7.03
C ARG A 125 -14.96 -5.33 -6.31
N SER A 126 -15.53 -5.17 -5.13
CA SER A 126 -16.12 -6.25 -4.32
C SER A 126 -17.62 -6.43 -4.52
N GLU A 127 -18.28 -5.50 -5.23
CA GLU A 127 -19.72 -5.54 -5.49
C GLU A 127 -20.02 -5.41 -6.98
N GLU A 128 -21.12 -5.98 -7.43
CA GLU A 128 -21.64 -5.74 -8.78
C GLU A 128 -22.11 -4.29 -8.87
N GLY A 129 -21.52 -3.58 -9.81
CA GLY A 129 -21.46 -2.14 -9.94
C GLY A 129 -22.67 -1.35 -9.50
N THR A 130 -22.45 -0.40 -8.66
CA THR A 130 -23.31 0.75 -8.54
C THR A 130 -23.21 1.54 -9.84
N THR A 131 -24.32 1.70 -10.55
CA THR A 131 -24.39 2.36 -11.86
C THR A 131 -24.14 3.87 -11.79
N ASP A 132 -23.96 4.42 -10.61
CA ASP A 132 -23.82 5.87 -10.34
C ASP A 132 -22.43 6.26 -9.84
N GLY A 133 -21.46 5.36 -9.82
CA GLY A 133 -20.05 5.66 -9.51
C GLY A 133 -19.80 6.15 -8.07
N ARG A 134 -20.68 5.82 -7.14
CA ARG A 134 -20.51 6.15 -5.71
C ARG A 134 -20.18 4.94 -4.87
#